data_0dfcbc1d24c11b16105fd5412b390093
#
_entry.id   0dfcbc1d24c11b16105fd5412b390093
#
_cell.length_a   1.000
_cell.length_b   1.000
_cell.length_c   1.000
_cell.angle_alpha   90.00
_cell.angle_beta   90.00
_cell.angle_gamma   90.00
#
_symmetry.space_group_name_H-M   'P 1'
#
loop_
_entity.id
_entity.type
_entity.pdbx_description
1 polymer ?
#
loop_
_entity_poly.entity_id
_entity_poly.type
_entity_poly.pdbx_seq_one_letter_code
_entity_poly.pdbx_strand_id
1 'polypeptide(L)'
;IDPAIVPQRILYTGAKMPAVGMGTFGSDHADAEAVAASVAGAIRVGYRSFDCAACYGNEDMIGRIFADAFAQGEVKREELFIASKVWNDMHGDGDVLIACAKTLKDLKLDYLDMYYVHWPFPNYHAPHCDVDSRNPDSKPFTVERFMKTWRQMERLVDMGLTRHIGMSNMTIPKLEAVLPLCRIKPAAIEMELHPCFQQPELFDYCKKHGIEVVGFCPIGSPERPERDKMPEDIADIELPELKAIASAHGVHPAVICIKWAVQRGASPIPFSLKEKNYTMNLKCVTEDPLTKEEMEIIRSLDKNNRLIKGHVFLWEGAKDWHDLWDEDGVIVK
;
A
#
# COMPACT_ATOMS: atom_id res chain seq x y z
N ILE A 1 -13.36 8.75 -16.97
CA ILE A 1 -13.81 9.30 -15.67
C ILE A 1 -13.07 10.61 -15.46
N ASP A 2 -13.80 11.65 -15.12
CA ASP A 2 -13.19 12.94 -14.79
C ASP A 2 -12.42 12.81 -13.45
N PRO A 3 -11.11 13.03 -13.43
CA PRO A 3 -10.32 12.95 -12.19
C PRO A 3 -10.78 13.94 -11.10
N ALA A 4 -11.41 15.05 -11.50
CA ALA A 4 -11.88 16.09 -10.57
C ALA A 4 -13.01 15.62 -9.63
N ILE A 5 -13.77 14.59 -10.03
CA ILE A 5 -14.85 14.05 -9.20
C ILE A 5 -14.39 12.92 -8.27
N VAL A 6 -13.14 12.44 -8.43
CA VAL A 6 -12.57 11.42 -7.54
C VAL A 6 -12.33 12.06 -6.17
N PRO A 7 -12.83 11.46 -5.07
CA PRO A 7 -12.61 12.00 -3.74
C PRO A 7 -11.13 12.17 -3.40
N GLN A 8 -10.82 13.16 -2.57
CA GLN A 8 -9.45 13.47 -2.16
C GLN A 8 -9.29 13.33 -0.65
N ARG A 9 -8.12 12.87 -0.23
CA ARG A 9 -7.65 12.96 1.16
C ARG A 9 -6.77 14.20 1.30
N ILE A 10 -6.87 14.85 2.44
CA ILE A 10 -6.02 16.00 2.76
C ILE A 10 -4.97 15.54 3.76
N LEU A 11 -3.72 15.50 3.32
CA LEU A 11 -2.59 15.19 4.19
C LEU A 11 -2.39 16.31 5.22
N TYR A 12 -1.73 16.01 6.33
CA TYR A 12 -1.50 17.02 7.38
C TYR A 12 -0.73 18.25 6.87
N THR A 13 -0.03 18.13 5.76
CA THR A 13 0.67 19.23 5.08
C THR A 13 -0.26 20.14 4.26
N GLY A 14 -1.52 19.78 4.11
CA GLY A 14 -2.49 20.42 3.23
C GLY A 14 -2.49 19.90 1.79
N ALA A 15 -1.56 19.04 1.43
CA ALA A 15 -1.52 18.43 0.10
C ALA A 15 -2.69 17.45 -0.10
N LYS A 16 -3.12 17.32 -1.35
CA LYS A 16 -4.20 16.42 -1.74
C LYS A 16 -3.62 15.09 -2.25
N MET A 17 -4.25 14.00 -1.84
CA MET A 17 -3.99 12.65 -2.32
C MET A 17 -5.30 12.04 -2.79
N PRO A 18 -5.40 11.48 -4.02
CA PRO A 18 -6.60 10.80 -4.45
C PRO A 18 -7.00 9.68 -3.47
N ALA A 19 -8.30 9.59 -3.17
CA ALA A 19 -8.82 8.62 -2.21
C ALA A 19 -8.84 7.17 -2.74
N VAL A 20 -8.46 6.97 -3.98
CA VAL A 20 -8.20 5.66 -4.58
C VAL A 20 -7.00 5.77 -5.50
N GLY A 21 -6.08 4.83 -5.39
CA GLY A 21 -4.93 4.69 -6.27
C GLY A 21 -4.94 3.36 -7.01
N MET A 22 -4.01 3.17 -7.92
CA MET A 22 -3.76 1.88 -8.55
C MET A 22 -2.47 1.29 -8.00
N GLY A 23 -2.56 0.07 -7.45
CA GLY A 23 -1.40 -0.73 -7.12
C GLY A 23 -0.70 -1.23 -8.37
N THR A 24 0.58 -1.58 -8.25
CA THR A 24 1.41 -2.06 -9.37
C THR A 24 2.14 -3.38 -9.07
N PHE A 25 1.75 -4.07 -8.01
CA PHE A 25 2.30 -5.39 -7.71
C PHE A 25 1.63 -6.46 -8.57
N GLY A 26 2.35 -6.94 -9.58
CA GLY A 26 1.86 -7.98 -10.50
C GLY A 26 1.81 -9.39 -9.90
N SER A 27 2.29 -9.57 -8.65
CA SER A 27 2.41 -10.89 -8.03
C SER A 27 3.27 -11.84 -8.90
N ASP A 28 2.98 -13.12 -8.87
CA ASP A 28 3.62 -14.14 -9.72
C ASP A 28 2.86 -14.35 -11.06
N HIS A 29 1.83 -13.54 -11.32
CA HIS A 29 0.88 -13.73 -12.42
C HIS A 29 1.01 -12.73 -13.56
N ALA A 30 1.67 -11.59 -13.34
CA ALA A 30 1.81 -10.54 -14.33
C ALA A 30 3.26 -10.07 -14.44
N ASP A 31 3.76 -10.04 -15.68
CA ASP A 31 5.09 -9.48 -15.95
C ASP A 31 5.07 -7.93 -15.93
N ALA A 32 6.26 -7.34 -15.92
CA ALA A 32 6.43 -5.90 -15.83
C ALA A 32 5.78 -5.14 -17.00
N GLU A 33 5.79 -5.74 -18.19
CA GLU A 33 5.21 -5.14 -19.39
C GLU A 33 3.68 -5.07 -19.29
N ALA A 34 3.04 -6.15 -18.84
CA ALA A 34 1.59 -6.19 -18.63
C ALA A 34 1.14 -5.19 -17.56
N VAL A 35 1.89 -5.08 -16.45
CA VAL A 35 1.62 -4.08 -15.40
C VAL A 35 1.76 -2.66 -15.96
N ALA A 36 2.83 -2.36 -16.70
CA ALA A 36 3.03 -1.06 -17.31
C ALA A 36 1.90 -0.70 -18.30
N ALA A 37 1.46 -1.65 -19.12
CA ALA A 37 0.34 -1.45 -20.03
C ALA A 37 -0.96 -1.12 -19.28
N SER A 38 -1.20 -1.75 -18.13
CA SER A 38 -2.37 -1.44 -17.29
C SER A 38 -2.27 -0.03 -16.66
N VAL A 39 -1.08 0.43 -16.29
CA VAL A 39 -0.85 1.80 -15.81
C VAL A 39 -1.18 2.81 -16.92
N ALA A 40 -0.77 2.57 -18.16
CA ALA A 40 -1.10 3.43 -19.29
C ALA A 40 -2.63 3.51 -19.50
N GLY A 41 -3.32 2.38 -19.45
CA GLY A 41 -4.79 2.34 -19.51
C GLY A 41 -5.45 3.10 -18.36
N ALA A 42 -4.93 2.92 -17.15
CA ALA A 42 -5.46 3.59 -15.96
C ALA A 42 -5.34 5.12 -16.03
N ILE A 43 -4.22 5.67 -16.55
CA ILE A 43 -4.06 7.11 -16.79
C ILE A 43 -5.18 7.61 -17.70
N ARG A 44 -5.43 6.93 -18.82
CA ARG A 44 -6.49 7.29 -19.78
C ARG A 44 -7.91 7.19 -19.20
N VAL A 45 -8.14 6.23 -18.30
CA VAL A 45 -9.42 6.07 -17.60
C VAL A 45 -9.66 7.20 -16.58
N GLY A 46 -8.59 7.80 -16.03
CA GLY A 46 -8.69 8.91 -15.09
C GLY A 46 -8.01 8.70 -13.75
N TYR A 47 -7.25 7.60 -13.56
CA TYR A 47 -6.41 7.46 -12.35
C TYR A 47 -5.37 8.57 -12.28
N ARG A 48 -5.18 9.08 -11.07
CA ARG A 48 -4.19 10.11 -10.75
C ARG A 48 -3.30 9.73 -9.56
N SER A 49 -3.42 8.50 -9.05
CA SER A 49 -2.57 7.98 -7.98
C SER A 49 -2.09 6.57 -8.33
N PHE A 50 -0.78 6.35 -8.20
CA PHE A 50 -0.11 5.08 -8.49
C PHE A 50 0.82 4.70 -7.36
N ASP A 51 0.72 3.46 -6.91
CA ASP A 51 1.53 2.89 -5.85
C ASP A 51 2.53 1.89 -6.39
N CYS A 52 3.79 2.27 -6.37
CA CYS A 52 4.93 1.49 -6.86
C CYS A 52 5.79 0.97 -5.70
N ALA A 53 6.73 0.12 -5.99
CA ALA A 53 7.80 -0.28 -5.08
C ALA A 53 9.01 -0.82 -5.83
N ALA A 54 10.19 -0.58 -5.29
CA ALA A 54 11.45 -1.08 -5.88
C ALA A 54 11.46 -2.60 -6.03
N CYS A 55 10.91 -3.32 -5.04
CA CYS A 55 10.90 -4.80 -5.06
C CYS A 55 9.92 -5.42 -6.07
N TYR A 56 9.04 -4.63 -6.69
CA TYR A 56 8.11 -5.16 -7.70
C TYR A 56 8.76 -5.45 -9.04
N GLY A 57 9.98 -4.95 -9.27
CA GLY A 57 10.77 -5.24 -10.46
C GLY A 57 10.20 -4.68 -11.76
N ASN A 58 9.40 -3.62 -11.70
CA ASN A 58 8.67 -3.07 -12.85
C ASN A 58 8.73 -1.55 -12.98
N GLU A 59 9.45 -0.86 -12.08
CA GLU A 59 9.48 0.61 -12.06
C GLU A 59 10.05 1.21 -13.36
N ASP A 60 11.02 0.57 -14.01
CA ASP A 60 11.60 1.05 -15.26
C ASP A 60 10.60 1.01 -16.42
N MET A 61 9.77 -0.03 -16.49
CA MET A 61 8.71 -0.14 -17.49
C MET A 61 7.58 0.86 -17.21
N ILE A 62 7.16 1.03 -15.97
CA ILE A 62 6.17 2.03 -15.57
C ILE A 62 6.70 3.45 -15.83
N GLY A 63 8.00 3.69 -15.60
CA GLY A 63 8.64 4.97 -15.88
C GLY A 63 8.59 5.37 -17.35
N ARG A 64 8.68 4.39 -18.27
CA ARG A 64 8.48 4.66 -19.70
C ARG A 64 7.06 5.13 -19.99
N ILE A 65 6.06 4.49 -19.35
CA ILE A 65 4.66 4.89 -19.50
C ILE A 65 4.44 6.32 -19.00
N PHE A 66 4.98 6.68 -17.82
CA PHE A 66 4.87 8.05 -17.32
C PHE A 66 5.52 9.06 -18.27
N ALA A 67 6.74 8.78 -18.72
CA ALA A 67 7.45 9.65 -19.65
C ALA A 67 6.67 9.85 -20.96
N ASP A 68 6.12 8.77 -21.53
CA ASP A 68 5.33 8.82 -22.75
C ASP A 68 4.03 9.60 -22.56
N ALA A 69 3.32 9.38 -21.44
CA ALA A 69 2.08 10.10 -21.13
C ALA A 69 2.33 11.61 -20.95
N PHE A 70 3.45 12.00 -20.34
CA PHE A 70 3.84 13.41 -20.22
C PHE A 70 4.22 14.00 -21.57
N ALA A 71 5.01 13.29 -22.38
CA ALA A 71 5.44 13.75 -23.71
C ALA A 71 4.26 13.91 -24.67
N GLN A 72 3.26 13.06 -24.57
CA GLN A 72 2.05 13.10 -25.41
C GLN A 72 0.99 14.09 -24.89
N GLY A 73 1.20 14.68 -23.71
CA GLY A 73 0.24 15.59 -23.09
C GLY A 73 -1.04 14.93 -22.58
N GLU A 74 -1.02 13.59 -22.36
CA GLU A 74 -2.17 12.87 -21.78
C GLU A 74 -2.41 13.31 -20.32
N VAL A 75 -1.35 13.62 -19.59
CA VAL A 75 -1.36 14.06 -18.20
C VAL A 75 -0.08 14.84 -17.91
N LYS A 76 -0.11 15.78 -16.97
CA LYS A 76 1.08 16.46 -16.47
C LYS A 76 1.61 15.78 -15.22
N ARG A 77 2.92 15.91 -14.95
CA ARG A 77 3.54 15.34 -13.75
C ARG A 77 2.85 15.76 -12.45
N GLU A 78 2.51 17.04 -12.34
CA GLU A 78 1.86 17.62 -11.16
C GLU A 78 0.41 17.15 -10.93
N GLU A 79 -0.22 16.54 -11.93
CA GLU A 79 -1.55 15.96 -11.80
C GLU A 79 -1.51 14.53 -11.21
N LEU A 80 -0.32 13.91 -11.16
CA LEU A 80 -0.15 12.57 -10.63
C LEU A 80 0.39 12.59 -9.20
N PHE A 81 -0.17 11.74 -8.36
CA PHE A 81 0.36 11.37 -7.06
C PHE A 81 1.05 10.01 -7.19
N ILE A 82 2.37 10.02 -7.21
CA ILE A 82 3.17 8.79 -7.42
C ILE A 82 3.90 8.45 -6.13
N ALA A 83 3.62 7.26 -5.62
CA ALA A 83 4.27 6.69 -4.45
C ALA A 83 5.21 5.55 -4.85
N SER A 84 6.28 5.39 -4.08
CA SER A 84 7.13 4.20 -4.10
C SER A 84 7.67 3.88 -2.72
N LYS A 85 8.49 2.83 -2.59
CA LYS A 85 8.89 2.28 -1.31
C LYS A 85 10.35 1.81 -1.33
N VAL A 86 11.10 2.12 -0.27
CA VAL A 86 12.42 1.54 -0.05
C VAL A 86 12.25 0.10 0.43
N TRP A 87 12.98 -0.80 -0.22
CA TRP A 87 12.94 -2.22 0.14
C TRP A 87 13.82 -2.53 1.35
N ASN A 88 13.60 -3.69 1.92
CA ASN A 88 14.17 -4.12 3.20
C ASN A 88 15.68 -4.37 3.16
N ASP A 89 16.26 -4.53 1.99
CA ASP A 89 17.72 -4.68 1.77
C ASP A 89 18.48 -3.34 1.73
N MET A 90 17.76 -2.21 1.81
CA MET A 90 18.32 -0.87 1.67
C MET A 90 18.05 0.01 2.92
N HIS A 91 18.23 -0.57 4.11
CA HIS A 91 18.06 0.12 5.39
C HIS A 91 19.39 0.57 6.02
N GLY A 92 20.53 0.27 5.42
CA GLY A 92 21.85 0.66 5.92
C GLY A 92 22.15 2.15 5.76
N ASP A 93 23.29 2.57 6.29
CA ASP A 93 23.71 3.97 6.21
C ASP A 93 23.98 4.39 4.77
N GLY A 94 23.26 5.40 4.30
CA GLY A 94 23.30 5.90 2.92
C GLY A 94 22.45 5.14 1.91
N ASP A 95 21.92 3.99 2.27
CA ASP A 95 21.17 3.12 1.36
C ASP A 95 19.87 3.74 0.88
N VAL A 96 19.15 4.43 1.75
CA VAL A 96 17.85 5.03 1.41
C VAL A 96 17.97 6.06 0.30
N LEU A 97 19.03 6.87 0.30
CA LEU A 97 19.30 7.83 -0.78
C LEU A 97 19.60 7.11 -2.10
N ILE A 98 20.43 6.06 -2.05
CA ILE A 98 20.76 5.24 -3.23
C ILE A 98 19.50 4.59 -3.78
N ALA A 99 18.68 4.01 -2.93
CA ALA A 99 17.40 3.38 -3.32
C ALA A 99 16.43 4.38 -3.95
N CYS A 100 16.26 5.55 -3.33
CA CYS A 100 15.40 6.60 -3.85
C CYS A 100 15.90 7.12 -5.22
N ALA A 101 17.20 7.36 -5.36
CA ALA A 101 17.79 7.79 -6.62
C ALA A 101 17.58 6.77 -7.74
N LYS A 102 17.69 5.46 -7.43
CA LYS A 102 17.38 4.40 -8.39
C LYS A 102 15.90 4.40 -8.78
N THR A 103 15.01 4.45 -7.81
CA THR A 103 13.55 4.53 -8.06
C THR A 103 13.19 5.72 -8.94
N LEU A 104 13.72 6.91 -8.67
CA LEU A 104 13.49 8.10 -9.48
C LEU A 104 14.01 7.93 -10.92
N LYS A 105 15.19 7.34 -11.06
CA LYS A 105 15.76 7.05 -12.38
C LYS A 105 14.90 6.06 -13.16
N ASP A 106 14.47 4.97 -12.52
CA ASP A 106 13.65 3.93 -13.15
C ASP A 106 12.28 4.48 -13.53
N LEU A 107 11.61 5.20 -12.62
CA LEU A 107 10.31 5.85 -12.88
C LEU A 107 10.40 7.10 -13.77
N LYS A 108 11.62 7.57 -14.12
CA LYS A 108 11.89 8.77 -14.93
C LYS A 108 11.25 10.03 -14.34
N LEU A 109 11.41 10.20 -13.03
CA LEU A 109 10.85 11.29 -12.24
C LEU A 109 11.95 12.08 -11.54
N ASP A 110 11.70 13.37 -11.30
CA ASP A 110 12.56 14.24 -10.49
C ASP A 110 12.21 14.18 -9.00
N TYR A 111 10.97 13.82 -8.68
CA TYR A 111 10.49 13.67 -7.30
C TYR A 111 9.37 12.63 -7.21
N LEU A 112 9.18 12.09 -6.01
CA LEU A 112 8.00 11.32 -5.62
C LEU A 112 7.02 12.18 -4.83
N ASP A 113 5.74 11.86 -4.86
CA ASP A 113 4.74 12.49 -3.99
C ASP A 113 4.76 11.86 -2.61
N MET A 114 5.04 10.56 -2.53
CA MET A 114 5.17 9.80 -1.30
C MET A 114 6.25 8.74 -1.43
N TYR A 115 7.09 8.60 -0.41
CA TYR A 115 8.05 7.49 -0.32
C TYR A 115 7.89 6.79 1.01
N TYR A 116 7.70 5.47 0.98
CA TYR A 116 7.46 4.66 2.17
C TYR A 116 8.68 3.83 2.56
N VAL A 117 8.83 3.57 3.86
CA VAL A 117 9.57 2.40 4.33
C VAL A 117 8.64 1.20 4.19
N HIS A 118 8.95 0.26 3.30
CA HIS A 118 8.05 -0.84 2.90
C HIS A 118 7.73 -1.78 4.07
N TRP A 119 8.74 -2.18 4.83
CA TRP A 119 8.63 -2.91 6.09
C TRP A 119 9.52 -2.26 7.13
N PRO A 120 9.18 -2.31 8.43
CA PRO A 120 9.88 -1.51 9.45
C PRO A 120 11.22 -2.09 9.91
N PHE A 121 11.71 -3.14 9.25
CA PHE A 121 12.93 -3.83 9.62
C PHE A 121 13.70 -4.32 8.39
N PRO A 122 15.03 -4.41 8.48
CA PRO A 122 15.82 -5.01 7.41
C PRO A 122 15.61 -6.52 7.39
N ASN A 123 15.36 -7.07 6.23
CA ASN A 123 15.37 -8.51 6.02
C ASN A 123 15.79 -8.85 4.60
N TYR A 124 16.08 -10.13 4.42
CA TYR A 124 16.46 -10.69 3.14
C TYR A 124 15.71 -11.97 2.90
N HIS A 125 15.21 -12.12 1.73
CA HIS A 125 14.74 -13.41 1.23
C HIS A 125 14.99 -13.51 -0.27
N ALA A 126 15.37 -14.68 -0.72
CA ALA A 126 15.53 -14.94 -2.15
C ALA A 126 14.14 -14.97 -2.83
N PRO A 127 14.05 -14.61 -4.11
CA PRO A 127 12.85 -14.90 -4.89
C PRO A 127 12.49 -16.39 -4.77
N HIS A 128 11.21 -16.68 -4.60
CA HIS A 128 10.67 -18.05 -4.48
C HIS A 128 11.27 -18.88 -3.33
N CYS A 129 11.76 -18.24 -2.26
CA CYS A 129 12.19 -18.96 -1.06
C CYS A 129 10.99 -19.59 -0.34
N ASP A 130 11.27 -20.65 0.41
CA ASP A 130 10.26 -21.26 1.28
C ASP A 130 9.81 -20.31 2.40
N VAL A 131 8.57 -20.46 2.85
CA VAL A 131 8.00 -19.65 3.95
C VAL A 131 8.76 -19.80 5.25
N ASP A 132 9.43 -20.93 5.46
CA ASP A 132 10.25 -21.20 6.65
C ASP A 132 11.71 -20.75 6.50
N SER A 133 12.05 -20.14 5.37
CA SER A 133 13.40 -19.61 5.14
C SER A 133 13.73 -18.55 6.19
N ARG A 134 14.94 -18.64 6.77
CA ARG A 134 15.48 -17.69 7.76
C ARG A 134 16.85 -17.23 7.27
N ASN A 135 16.94 -15.98 6.87
CA ASN A 135 18.24 -15.42 6.47
C ASN A 135 18.94 -14.86 7.73
N PRO A 136 20.23 -15.18 7.99
CA PRO A 136 20.97 -14.67 9.12
C PRO A 136 21.09 -13.14 9.15
N ASP A 137 20.99 -12.48 8.01
CA ASP A 137 21.06 -11.02 7.89
C ASP A 137 19.72 -10.34 8.20
N SER A 138 18.63 -11.09 8.26
CA SER A 138 17.35 -10.56 8.70
C SER A 138 17.39 -10.21 10.19
N LYS A 139 16.85 -9.06 10.54
CA LYS A 139 16.86 -8.54 11.91
C LYS A 139 15.45 -8.15 12.36
N PRO A 140 15.13 -8.33 13.64
CA PRO A 140 13.89 -7.82 14.21
C PRO A 140 13.83 -6.30 14.16
N PHE A 141 12.62 -5.75 14.33
CA PHE A 141 12.47 -4.32 14.54
C PHE A 141 13.18 -3.88 15.82
N THR A 142 13.93 -2.79 15.71
CA THR A 142 14.37 -2.00 16.88
C THR A 142 14.16 -0.53 16.58
N VAL A 143 13.79 0.25 17.60
CA VAL A 143 13.60 1.71 17.46
C VAL A 143 14.87 2.37 16.92
N GLU A 144 16.03 1.96 17.42
CA GLU A 144 17.30 2.54 16.99
C GLU A 144 17.55 2.34 15.48
N ARG A 145 17.41 1.10 14.98
CA ARG A 145 17.60 0.82 13.54
C ARG A 145 16.57 1.53 12.68
N PHE A 146 15.31 1.45 13.09
CA PHE A 146 14.26 2.11 12.34
C PHE A 146 14.47 3.62 12.25
N MET A 147 14.85 4.28 13.35
CA MET A 147 15.09 5.73 13.35
C MET A 147 16.30 6.13 12.51
N LYS A 148 17.31 5.28 12.37
CA LYS A 148 18.41 5.53 11.41
C LYS A 148 17.88 5.54 9.96
N THR A 149 17.03 4.62 9.61
CA THR A 149 16.35 4.59 8.31
C THR A 149 15.42 5.79 8.14
N TRP A 150 14.61 6.10 9.15
CA TRP A 150 13.65 7.21 9.08
C TRP A 150 14.32 8.57 8.92
N ARG A 151 15.43 8.81 9.59
CA ARG A 151 16.22 10.05 9.42
C ARG A 151 16.75 10.21 8.00
N GLN A 152 17.08 9.13 7.32
CA GLN A 152 17.43 9.18 5.90
C GLN A 152 16.20 9.54 5.05
N MET A 153 15.02 9.00 5.37
CA MET A 153 13.75 9.38 4.72
C MET A 153 13.47 10.88 4.88
N GLU A 154 13.64 11.43 6.09
CA GLU A 154 13.47 12.87 6.35
C GLU A 154 14.42 13.73 5.51
N ARG A 155 15.65 13.27 5.30
CA ARG A 155 16.62 13.97 4.43
C ARG A 155 16.17 13.99 2.97
N LEU A 156 15.48 12.97 2.49
CA LEU A 156 14.94 12.98 1.12
C LEU A 156 13.91 14.10 0.94
N VAL A 157 13.12 14.40 1.95
CA VAL A 157 12.20 15.54 1.95
C VAL A 157 12.98 16.85 1.90
N ASP A 158 14.01 17.01 2.75
CA ASP A 158 14.86 18.20 2.76
C ASP A 158 15.55 18.44 1.41
N MET A 159 15.90 17.37 0.70
CA MET A 159 16.52 17.41 -0.64
C MET A 159 15.50 17.61 -1.78
N GLY A 160 14.19 17.56 -1.51
CA GLY A 160 13.15 17.67 -2.53
C GLY A 160 12.98 16.43 -3.41
N LEU A 161 13.54 15.28 -3.03
CA LEU A 161 13.41 14.02 -3.79
C LEU A 161 12.08 13.33 -3.54
N THR A 162 11.44 13.59 -2.42
CA THR A 162 10.04 13.23 -2.16
C THR A 162 9.34 14.36 -1.43
N ARG A 163 8.06 14.56 -1.71
CA ARG A 163 7.26 15.58 -1.01
C ARG A 163 6.80 15.13 0.36
N HIS A 164 6.47 13.85 0.49
CA HIS A 164 6.00 13.23 1.72
C HIS A 164 6.71 11.91 1.95
N ILE A 165 6.74 11.49 3.19
CA ILE A 165 7.26 10.18 3.60
C ILE A 165 6.22 9.45 4.43
N GLY A 166 6.23 8.12 4.35
CA GLY A 166 5.29 7.26 5.02
C GLY A 166 5.95 5.98 5.53
N MET A 167 5.17 5.23 6.28
CA MET A 167 5.57 3.92 6.81
C MET A 167 4.57 2.89 6.36
N SER A 168 5.01 1.64 6.21
CA SER A 168 4.14 0.53 5.86
C SER A 168 4.37 -0.66 6.78
N ASN A 169 3.33 -1.46 7.00
CA ASN A 169 3.37 -2.64 7.86
C ASN A 169 3.79 -2.34 9.31
N MET A 170 3.33 -1.22 9.83
CA MET A 170 3.55 -0.81 11.22
C MET A 170 2.47 -1.40 12.15
N THR A 171 2.79 -1.41 13.42
CA THR A 171 1.87 -1.72 14.51
C THR A 171 1.73 -0.53 15.45
N ILE A 172 0.70 -0.49 16.28
CA ILE A 172 0.54 0.59 17.27
C ILE A 172 1.75 0.67 18.21
N PRO A 173 2.26 -0.42 18.81
CA PRO A 173 3.46 -0.34 19.66
C PRO A 173 4.67 0.26 18.93
N LYS A 174 4.91 -0.10 17.67
CA LYS A 174 6.00 0.46 16.87
C LYS A 174 5.77 1.96 16.61
N LEU A 175 4.56 2.36 16.25
CA LEU A 175 4.22 3.78 16.03
C LEU A 175 4.38 4.60 17.31
N GLU A 176 3.91 4.11 18.46
CA GLU A 176 4.08 4.78 19.75
C GLU A 176 5.55 4.98 20.11
N ALA A 177 6.41 4.01 19.76
CA ALA A 177 7.83 4.10 20.03
C ALA A 177 8.56 5.09 19.09
N VAL A 178 8.14 5.26 17.85
CA VAL A 178 8.90 6.05 16.86
C VAL A 178 8.32 7.43 16.60
N LEU A 179 7.01 7.63 16.65
CA LEU A 179 6.40 8.93 16.33
C LEU A 179 6.96 10.09 17.15
N PRO A 180 7.20 9.94 18.48
CA PRO A 180 7.78 11.02 19.26
C PRO A 180 9.22 11.41 18.85
N LEU A 181 9.90 10.53 18.12
CA LEU A 181 11.27 10.72 17.68
C LEU A 181 11.36 11.26 16.24
N CYS A 182 10.25 11.27 15.51
CA CYS A 182 10.20 11.78 14.14
C CYS A 182 10.26 13.30 14.12
N ARG A 183 11.17 13.87 13.36
CA ARG A 183 11.19 15.31 13.03
C ARG A 183 10.09 15.61 11.99
N ILE A 184 10.00 14.76 10.98
CA ILE A 184 8.93 14.77 10.00
C ILE A 184 8.06 13.53 10.27
N LYS A 185 6.82 13.75 10.65
CA LYS A 185 5.86 12.69 10.91
C LYS A 185 5.47 12.01 9.58
N PRO A 186 5.15 10.71 9.57
CA PRO A 186 4.63 10.06 8.37
C PRO A 186 3.32 10.72 7.94
N ALA A 187 3.18 10.98 6.64
CA ALA A 187 1.95 11.55 6.08
C ALA A 187 0.87 10.47 5.90
N ALA A 188 1.29 9.22 5.69
CA ALA A 188 0.41 8.08 5.57
C ALA A 188 1.06 6.82 6.17
N ILE A 189 0.21 5.91 6.64
CA ILE A 189 0.54 4.52 6.94
C ILE A 189 -0.12 3.64 5.89
N GLU A 190 0.68 2.81 5.22
CA GLU A 190 0.18 1.80 4.30
C GLU A 190 0.05 0.47 5.05
N MET A 191 -1.14 -0.12 5.01
CA MET A 191 -1.48 -1.32 5.77
C MET A 191 -2.39 -2.24 4.97
N GLU A 192 -2.37 -3.53 5.28
CA GLU A 192 -3.39 -4.45 4.80
C GLU A 192 -4.76 -4.04 5.33
N LEU A 193 -5.74 -3.86 4.44
CA LEU A 193 -7.06 -3.39 4.82
C LEU A 193 -8.12 -3.89 3.83
N HIS A 194 -9.01 -4.73 4.34
CA HIS A 194 -10.15 -5.27 3.60
C HIS A 194 -11.26 -5.70 4.57
N PRO A 195 -12.48 -6.03 4.11
CA PRO A 195 -13.61 -6.31 5.01
C PRO A 195 -13.37 -7.37 6.07
N CYS A 196 -12.59 -8.43 5.78
CA CYS A 196 -12.25 -9.46 6.76
C CYS A 196 -11.03 -9.12 7.62
N PHE A 197 -10.34 -8.03 7.35
CA PHE A 197 -9.21 -7.52 8.13
C PHE A 197 -9.23 -5.99 8.17
N GLN A 198 -10.02 -5.45 9.10
CA GLN A 198 -10.34 -4.02 9.14
C GLN A 198 -9.40 -3.18 9.99
N GLN A 199 -8.64 -3.79 10.88
CA GLN A 199 -7.68 -3.14 11.76
C GLN A 199 -8.23 -1.85 12.42
N PRO A 200 -9.38 -1.90 13.12
CA PRO A 200 -10.05 -0.70 13.58
C PRO A 200 -9.19 0.14 14.53
N GLU A 201 -8.47 -0.49 15.44
CA GLU A 201 -7.61 0.20 16.41
C GLU A 201 -6.48 0.96 15.73
N LEU A 202 -5.77 0.32 14.78
CA LEU A 202 -4.68 0.95 14.04
C LEU A 202 -5.20 2.06 13.11
N PHE A 203 -6.34 1.82 12.47
CA PHE A 203 -7.00 2.83 11.63
C PHE A 203 -7.34 4.09 12.45
N ASP A 204 -8.02 3.91 13.58
CA ASP A 204 -8.41 5.01 14.46
C ASP A 204 -7.20 5.72 15.08
N TYR A 205 -6.16 4.96 15.43
CA TYR A 205 -4.89 5.51 15.89
C TYR A 205 -4.27 6.45 14.84
N CYS A 206 -4.18 6.01 13.60
CA CYS A 206 -3.64 6.84 12.51
C CYS A 206 -4.46 8.12 12.33
N LYS A 207 -5.80 8.00 12.26
CA LYS A 207 -6.69 9.17 12.10
C LYS A 207 -6.57 10.16 13.24
N LYS A 208 -6.52 9.68 14.48
CA LYS A 208 -6.30 10.52 15.67
C LYS A 208 -4.99 11.31 15.61
N HIS A 209 -3.96 10.76 14.98
CA HIS A 209 -2.66 11.45 14.84
C HIS A 209 -2.55 12.26 13.54
N GLY A 210 -3.63 12.40 12.77
CA GLY A 210 -3.63 13.12 11.50
C GLY A 210 -2.77 12.46 10.44
N ILE A 211 -2.71 11.12 10.47
CA ILE A 211 -1.97 10.30 9.51
C ILE A 211 -3.00 9.59 8.61
N GLU A 212 -2.83 9.71 7.30
CA GLU A 212 -3.73 9.04 6.36
C GLU A 212 -3.46 7.55 6.30
N VAL A 213 -4.49 6.79 5.92
CA VAL A 213 -4.43 5.33 5.78
C VAL A 213 -4.54 4.95 4.32
N VAL A 214 -3.51 4.25 3.82
CA VAL A 214 -3.52 3.62 2.49
C VAL A 214 -3.70 2.12 2.69
N GLY A 215 -4.68 1.54 2.01
CA GLY A 215 -5.04 0.13 2.17
C GLY A 215 -4.59 -0.72 1.00
N PHE A 216 -3.64 -1.63 1.23
CA PHE A 216 -3.30 -2.65 0.25
C PHE A 216 -4.15 -3.93 0.46
N CYS A 217 -4.18 -4.80 -0.52
CA CYS A 217 -5.08 -5.97 -0.58
C CYS A 217 -6.57 -5.63 -0.36
N PRO A 218 -7.11 -4.55 -0.93
CA PRO A 218 -8.43 -4.04 -0.55
C PRO A 218 -9.60 -4.99 -0.84
N ILE A 219 -9.37 -6.02 -1.65
CA ILE A 219 -10.38 -7.05 -2.00
C ILE A 219 -10.00 -8.45 -1.48
N GLY A 220 -9.04 -8.52 -0.54
CA GLY A 220 -8.52 -9.79 -0.04
C GLY A 220 -7.52 -10.50 -0.97
N SER A 221 -6.99 -9.81 -1.98
CA SER A 221 -5.92 -10.27 -2.90
C SER A 221 -6.00 -11.77 -3.28
N PRO A 222 -7.03 -12.22 -3.99
CA PRO A 222 -7.17 -13.63 -4.37
C PRO A 222 -6.00 -14.14 -5.23
N GLU A 223 -5.35 -13.25 -5.96
CA GLU A 223 -4.19 -13.53 -6.82
C GLU A 223 -2.83 -13.31 -6.13
N ARG A 224 -2.78 -13.24 -4.78
CA ARG A 224 -1.51 -13.12 -4.07
C ARG A 224 -0.64 -14.37 -4.27
N PRO A 225 0.69 -14.28 -4.08
CA PRO A 225 1.59 -15.43 -4.21
C PRO A 225 1.13 -16.64 -3.38
N GLU A 226 1.32 -17.85 -3.90
CA GLU A 226 0.91 -19.09 -3.21
C GLU A 226 1.55 -19.24 -1.83
N ARG A 227 2.79 -18.74 -1.64
CA ARG A 227 3.47 -18.73 -0.33
C ARG A 227 2.75 -17.92 0.74
N ASP A 228 1.90 -16.97 0.34
CA ASP A 228 1.10 -16.14 1.24
C ASP A 228 -0.32 -16.68 1.47
N LYS A 229 -0.65 -17.84 0.90
CA LYS A 229 -1.96 -18.49 1.06
C LYS A 229 -1.92 -19.55 2.13
N MET A 230 -2.90 -19.52 3.02
CA MET A 230 -3.08 -20.49 4.09
C MET A 230 -4.48 -21.11 4.02
N PRO A 231 -4.66 -22.37 4.47
CA PRO A 231 -5.97 -23.06 4.39
C PRO A 231 -7.10 -22.35 5.12
N GLU A 232 -6.77 -21.61 6.19
CA GLU A 232 -7.72 -20.85 7.01
C GLU A 232 -8.10 -19.49 6.45
N ASP A 233 -7.45 -19.03 5.38
CA ASP A 233 -7.69 -17.72 4.81
C ASP A 233 -9.12 -17.57 4.26
N ILE A 234 -9.73 -16.42 4.55
CA ILE A 234 -11.09 -16.10 4.11
C ILE A 234 -11.01 -15.28 2.83
N ALA A 235 -11.79 -15.64 1.84
CA ALA A 235 -11.94 -14.89 0.61
C ALA A 235 -13.07 -13.86 0.77
N ASP A 236 -12.73 -12.60 0.97
CA ASP A 236 -13.68 -11.50 1.18
C ASP A 236 -14.79 -11.48 0.13
N ILE A 237 -14.41 -11.56 -1.14
CA ILE A 237 -15.35 -11.49 -2.29
C ILE A 237 -16.32 -12.68 -2.37
N GLU A 238 -16.09 -13.73 -1.59
CA GLU A 238 -16.94 -14.91 -1.53
C GLU A 238 -17.99 -14.83 -0.39
N LEU A 239 -17.87 -13.85 0.51
CA LEU A 239 -18.82 -13.70 1.63
C LEU A 239 -20.23 -13.43 1.13
N PRO A 240 -21.24 -14.15 1.67
CA PRO A 240 -22.64 -13.97 1.26
C PRO A 240 -23.15 -12.54 1.41
N GLU A 241 -22.76 -11.87 2.48
CA GLU A 241 -23.16 -10.48 2.78
C GLU A 241 -22.63 -9.52 1.71
N LEU A 242 -21.34 -9.65 1.32
CA LEU A 242 -20.77 -8.82 0.26
C LEU A 242 -21.39 -9.13 -1.12
N LYS A 243 -21.69 -10.39 -1.40
CA LYS A 243 -22.39 -10.78 -2.62
C LYS A 243 -23.82 -10.21 -2.67
N ALA A 244 -24.53 -10.19 -1.54
CA ALA A 244 -25.88 -9.62 -1.47
C ALA A 244 -25.86 -8.10 -1.70
N ILE A 245 -24.96 -7.37 -1.06
CA ILE A 245 -24.78 -5.93 -1.29
C ILE A 245 -24.38 -5.66 -2.74
N ALA A 246 -23.44 -6.42 -3.27
CA ALA A 246 -22.98 -6.28 -4.66
C ALA A 246 -24.14 -6.49 -5.66
N SER A 247 -24.98 -7.48 -5.40
CA SER A 247 -26.18 -7.75 -6.22
C SER A 247 -27.16 -6.58 -6.19
N ALA A 248 -27.39 -5.97 -5.01
CA ALA A 248 -28.26 -4.81 -4.87
C ALA A 248 -27.75 -3.59 -5.66
N HIS A 249 -26.43 -3.41 -5.75
CA HIS A 249 -25.79 -2.34 -6.51
C HIS A 249 -25.49 -2.73 -7.97
N GLY A 250 -25.77 -3.96 -8.39
CA GLY A 250 -25.50 -4.43 -9.76
C GLY A 250 -24.01 -4.50 -10.12
N VAL A 251 -23.13 -4.75 -9.14
CA VAL A 251 -21.67 -4.75 -9.30
C VAL A 251 -21.04 -6.04 -8.76
N HIS A 252 -19.75 -6.20 -9.00
CA HIS A 252 -18.97 -7.31 -8.42
C HIS A 252 -18.62 -7.03 -6.95
N PRO A 253 -18.55 -8.04 -6.06
CA PRO A 253 -18.18 -7.86 -4.64
C PRO A 253 -16.87 -7.09 -4.40
N ALA A 254 -15.88 -7.23 -5.27
CA ALA A 254 -14.63 -6.46 -5.20
C ALA A 254 -14.88 -4.94 -5.22
N VAL A 255 -15.86 -4.49 -5.97
CA VAL A 255 -16.27 -3.06 -6.05
C VAL A 255 -16.81 -2.58 -4.70
N ILE A 256 -17.56 -3.42 -4.00
CA ILE A 256 -18.09 -3.12 -2.66
C ILE A 256 -16.96 -2.94 -1.65
N CYS A 257 -15.94 -3.80 -1.70
CA CYS A 257 -14.75 -3.67 -0.84
C CYS A 257 -14.05 -2.30 -1.02
N ILE A 258 -13.92 -1.84 -2.27
CA ILE A 258 -13.27 -0.55 -2.58
C ILE A 258 -14.15 0.62 -2.13
N LYS A 259 -15.46 0.60 -2.42
CA LYS A 259 -16.41 1.60 -1.93
C LYS A 259 -16.35 1.74 -0.41
N TRP A 260 -16.41 0.61 0.29
CA TRP A 260 -16.34 0.57 1.75
C TRP A 260 -15.06 1.22 2.28
N ALA A 261 -13.89 0.85 1.72
CA ALA A 261 -12.62 1.40 2.17
C ALA A 261 -12.57 2.93 2.01
N VAL A 262 -13.02 3.45 0.86
CA VAL A 262 -13.05 4.90 0.61
C VAL A 262 -14.06 5.60 1.51
N GLN A 263 -15.27 5.04 1.68
CA GLN A 263 -16.29 5.64 2.56
C GLN A 263 -15.90 5.59 4.03
N ARG A 264 -15.13 4.58 4.45
CA ARG A 264 -14.56 4.51 5.79
C ARG A 264 -13.49 5.58 6.03
N GLY A 265 -12.87 6.10 5.00
CA GLY A 265 -11.82 7.12 5.10
C GLY A 265 -10.42 6.64 4.80
N ALA A 266 -10.25 5.44 4.27
CA ALA A 266 -8.98 4.94 3.74
C ALA A 266 -8.80 5.29 2.25
N SER A 267 -7.60 5.06 1.73
CA SER A 267 -7.26 5.14 0.31
C SER A 267 -6.82 3.77 -0.19
N PRO A 268 -7.73 2.93 -0.71
CA PRO A 268 -7.38 1.62 -1.25
C PRO A 268 -6.58 1.75 -2.53
N ILE A 269 -5.69 0.76 -2.77
CA ILE A 269 -4.84 0.66 -3.96
C ILE A 269 -5.08 -0.67 -4.69
N PRO A 270 -6.29 -0.90 -5.23
CA PRO A 270 -6.57 -2.09 -6.00
C PRO A 270 -5.69 -2.18 -7.25
N PHE A 271 -5.43 -3.41 -7.68
CA PHE A 271 -4.71 -3.70 -8.93
C PHE A 271 -5.53 -4.60 -9.83
N SER A 272 -5.49 -4.36 -11.12
CA SER A 272 -5.99 -5.26 -12.15
C SER A 272 -5.32 -4.99 -13.51
N LEU A 273 -5.07 -6.03 -14.28
CA LEU A 273 -4.65 -5.92 -15.68
C LEU A 273 -5.81 -5.63 -16.62
N LYS A 274 -7.06 -5.89 -16.19
CA LYS A 274 -8.25 -5.79 -17.03
C LYS A 274 -8.83 -4.39 -16.96
N GLU A 275 -8.93 -3.73 -18.13
CA GLU A 275 -9.48 -2.38 -18.23
C GLU A 275 -10.87 -2.24 -17.59
N LYS A 276 -11.75 -3.21 -17.83
CA LYS A 276 -13.08 -3.24 -17.20
C LYS A 276 -12.98 -3.14 -15.68
N ASN A 277 -12.04 -3.87 -15.05
CA ASN A 277 -11.93 -3.93 -13.60
C ASN A 277 -11.38 -2.61 -13.04
N TYR A 278 -10.23 -2.12 -13.55
CA TYR A 278 -9.68 -0.88 -13.01
C TYR A 278 -10.57 0.34 -13.33
N THR A 279 -11.32 0.31 -14.44
CA THR A 279 -12.35 1.33 -14.71
C THR A 279 -13.44 1.31 -13.65
N MET A 280 -13.98 0.13 -13.32
CA MET A 280 -15.00 -0.01 -12.30
C MET A 280 -14.50 0.35 -10.91
N ASN A 281 -13.25 0.00 -10.58
CA ASN A 281 -12.62 0.34 -9.31
C ASN A 281 -12.50 1.86 -9.11
N LEU A 282 -12.23 2.60 -10.16
CA LEU A 282 -12.20 4.07 -10.07
C LEU A 282 -13.61 4.67 -10.09
N LYS A 283 -14.48 4.17 -10.97
CA LYS A 283 -15.84 4.70 -11.13
C LYS A 283 -16.67 4.55 -9.86
N CYS A 284 -16.51 3.43 -9.17
CA CYS A 284 -17.34 3.09 -8.01
C CYS A 284 -17.24 4.08 -6.84
N VAL A 285 -16.17 4.85 -6.75
CA VAL A 285 -15.99 5.84 -5.67
C VAL A 285 -16.56 7.22 -6.03
N THR A 286 -17.08 7.37 -7.24
CA THR A 286 -17.66 8.64 -7.73
C THR A 286 -19.17 8.63 -7.77
N GLU A 287 -19.82 7.48 -7.58
CA GLU A 287 -21.24 7.30 -7.70
C GLU A 287 -21.79 6.22 -6.76
N ASP A 288 -23.10 6.21 -6.54
CA ASP A 288 -23.85 5.15 -5.88
C ASP A 288 -23.19 4.70 -4.55
N PRO A 289 -23.13 5.57 -3.53
CA PRO A 289 -22.49 5.25 -2.27
C PRO A 289 -23.23 4.13 -1.51
N LEU A 290 -22.48 3.37 -0.70
CA LEU A 290 -23.06 2.41 0.24
C LEU A 290 -23.93 3.13 1.27
N THR A 291 -25.04 2.52 1.63
CA THR A 291 -25.92 3.01 2.72
C THR A 291 -25.25 2.83 4.08
N LYS A 292 -25.79 3.50 5.10
CA LYS A 292 -25.31 3.33 6.46
C LYS A 292 -25.47 1.89 6.96
N GLU A 293 -26.56 1.27 6.60
CA GLU A 293 -26.87 -0.13 6.93
C GLU A 293 -25.87 -1.09 6.29
N GLU A 294 -25.53 -0.88 5.02
CA GLU A 294 -24.51 -1.66 4.31
C GLU A 294 -23.12 -1.47 4.92
N MET A 295 -22.74 -0.25 5.26
CA MET A 295 -21.48 0.03 5.95
C MET A 295 -21.42 -0.68 7.32
N GLU A 296 -22.53 -0.76 8.03
CA GLU A 296 -22.60 -1.46 9.32
C GLU A 296 -22.54 -2.98 9.15
N ILE A 297 -23.20 -3.53 8.13
CA ILE A 297 -23.08 -4.95 7.79
C ILE A 297 -21.61 -5.27 7.51
N ILE A 298 -20.93 -4.48 6.66
CA ILE A 298 -19.52 -4.72 6.32
C ILE A 298 -18.64 -4.57 7.56
N ARG A 299 -18.90 -3.61 8.43
CA ARG A 299 -18.18 -3.46 9.69
C ARG A 299 -18.23 -4.73 10.54
N SER A 300 -19.34 -5.45 10.53
CA SER A 300 -19.52 -6.71 11.27
C SER A 300 -18.77 -7.91 10.67
N LEU A 301 -18.24 -7.78 9.46
CA LEU A 301 -17.53 -8.87 8.76
C LEU A 301 -16.07 -9.03 9.17
N ASP A 302 -15.56 -8.18 10.04
CA ASP A 302 -14.18 -8.26 10.51
C ASP A 302 -13.93 -9.62 11.19
N LYS A 303 -12.93 -10.33 10.69
CA LYS A 303 -12.51 -11.65 11.19
C LYS A 303 -11.09 -11.63 11.73
N ASN A 304 -10.46 -10.45 11.77
CA ASN A 304 -9.03 -10.32 12.08
C ASN A 304 -8.19 -11.26 11.19
N ASN A 305 -8.58 -11.40 9.92
CA ASN A 305 -8.01 -12.36 8.98
C ASN A 305 -6.89 -11.74 8.16
N ARG A 306 -5.68 -11.68 8.73
CA ARG A 306 -4.49 -11.21 8.03
C ARG A 306 -4.08 -12.19 6.94
N LEU A 307 -3.96 -11.71 5.71
CA LEU A 307 -3.53 -12.51 4.55
C LEU A 307 -2.03 -12.39 4.32
N ILE A 308 -1.47 -11.20 4.47
CA ILE A 308 -0.02 -10.96 4.33
C ILE A 308 0.62 -11.08 5.71
N LYS A 309 0.86 -12.32 6.11
CA LYS A 309 1.38 -12.65 7.44
C LYS A 309 2.86 -12.31 7.60
N GLY A 310 3.64 -12.34 6.50
CA GLY A 310 5.05 -11.97 6.50
C GLY A 310 5.99 -13.12 6.86
N HIS A 311 5.60 -14.36 6.64
CA HIS A 311 6.43 -15.54 6.95
C HIS A 311 7.87 -15.44 6.45
N VAL A 312 8.05 -14.92 5.23
CA VAL A 312 9.38 -14.78 4.60
C VAL A 312 10.25 -13.68 5.23
N PHE A 313 9.69 -12.86 6.12
CA PHE A 313 10.38 -11.72 6.73
C PHE A 313 10.90 -12.01 8.14
N LEU A 314 10.77 -13.23 8.61
CA LEU A 314 11.20 -13.62 9.93
C LEU A 314 12.72 -13.71 10.04
N TRP A 315 13.26 -13.33 11.18
CA TRP A 315 14.67 -13.41 11.52
C TRP A 315 14.98 -14.74 12.25
N GLU A 316 16.26 -15.06 12.34
CA GLU A 316 16.70 -16.22 13.13
C GLU A 316 16.31 -16.02 14.61
N GLY A 317 15.60 -17.00 15.16
CA GLY A 317 15.08 -16.96 16.52
C GLY A 317 13.64 -16.47 16.66
N ALA A 318 13.02 -15.95 15.60
CA ALA A 318 11.59 -15.67 15.60
C ALA A 318 10.80 -16.99 15.68
N LYS A 319 9.72 -16.99 16.46
CA LYS A 319 8.86 -18.18 16.62
C LYS A 319 8.02 -18.44 15.38
N ASP A 320 7.23 -17.46 15.00
CA ASP A 320 6.36 -17.48 13.84
C ASP A 320 6.00 -16.05 13.41
N TRP A 321 5.12 -15.92 12.42
CA TRP A 321 4.73 -14.64 11.85
C TRP A 321 4.06 -13.67 12.84
N HIS A 322 3.46 -14.15 13.96
CA HIS A 322 2.86 -13.26 14.98
C HIS A 322 3.92 -12.34 15.63
N ASP A 323 5.18 -12.79 15.67
CA ASP A 323 6.29 -11.97 16.17
C ASP A 323 6.54 -10.69 15.39
N LEU A 324 6.02 -10.60 14.15
CA LEU A 324 6.10 -9.38 13.33
C LEU A 324 5.08 -8.30 13.76
N TRP A 325 3.96 -8.71 14.37
CA TRP A 325 2.77 -7.89 14.46
C TRP A 325 2.43 -7.39 15.87
N ASP A 326 3.26 -7.73 16.87
CA ASP A 326 3.14 -7.22 18.25
C ASP A 326 1.69 -7.35 18.81
N GLU A 327 1.03 -8.47 18.55
CA GLU A 327 -0.39 -8.65 18.85
C GLU A 327 -0.73 -8.56 20.34
N ASP A 328 0.23 -8.87 21.20
CA ASP A 328 0.13 -8.71 22.66
C ASP A 328 0.51 -7.32 23.18
N GLY A 329 0.80 -6.38 22.28
CA GLY A 329 1.21 -5.02 22.60
C GLY A 329 2.70 -4.84 22.91
N VAL A 330 3.49 -5.90 22.75
CA VAL A 330 4.94 -5.90 23.03
C VAL A 330 5.72 -6.09 21.73
N ILE A 331 6.71 -5.22 21.49
CA ILE A 331 7.61 -5.37 20.34
C ILE A 331 8.54 -6.56 20.59
N VAL A 332 8.48 -7.56 19.73
CA VAL A 332 9.36 -8.74 19.78
C VAL A 332 10.74 -8.37 19.23
N LYS A 333 11.78 -8.79 19.96
CA LYS A 333 13.20 -8.50 19.65
C LYS A 333 13.97 -9.77 19.36
#